data_4ab9ac3ca58b8a93ba23c75654e72db2
#
_entry.id   4ab9ac3ca58b8a93ba23c75654e72db2
#
_cell.length_a   1.000
_cell.length_b   1.000
_cell.length_c   1.000
_cell.angle_alpha   90.00
_cell.angle_beta   90.00
_cell.angle_gamma   90.00
#
_symmetry.space_group_name_H-M   'P 1'
#
loop_
_entity.id
_entity.type
_entity.pdbx_description
1 polymer ?
#
loop_
_entity_poly.entity_id
_entity_poly.type
_entity_poly.pdbx_seq_one_letter_code
_entity_poly.pdbx_strand_id
1 'polypeptide(L)'
;LSGKSLQEEATMDFDLPSDLVAYLAELDAFIEAKIKPLQARDDNERFFDHRREHARTDWDNNGLPRKAWEALLAKARKLADDAGHLRYAWPPEMGGKGGTQLAMAVIREHLAAKGLGLFNDLQTEHSIVGNNPFILMFKEFATNAQYERDGEKLLGGKMRTGFGLTEPNHGSDATFMETTAVRQDKDGEPGWLIRGEKMWTTGMHVATHVMVFARTSGKDGDATGITCFIVPADSPGVKIEEYMWTFNMPTDHPRVSFTDVWIPKDSYWGQIDRGLGLGQSFVHQNRIRQAASSLGAAQFCVDESVKYARERKPFGKALSENQAIQWPLVELQTQCEMLRLLIRKTAWQMDRMEHKEIERTISDKVSMCNYWANRLVCEAADRAMQVHGGMGYSRHKPFEHIYRHHRRYRITEGSEEIQIRKVAAYLFGYAGPKRAQFKDQAGA
;
A
#
# COMPACT_ATOMS: atom_id res chain seq x y z
N LEU A 1 -33.79 -36.02 22.11
CA LEU A 1 -32.41 -36.16 22.60
C LEU A 1 -31.51 -35.19 21.86
N SER A 2 -31.01 -34.24 22.61
CA SER A 2 -30.31 -33.03 22.25
C SER A 2 -28.98 -33.28 21.50
N GLY A 3 -28.90 -32.79 20.27
CA GLY A 3 -27.63 -32.54 19.62
C GLY A 3 -27.05 -31.21 20.11
N LYS A 4 -26.21 -31.20 21.13
CA LYS A 4 -25.32 -30.09 21.42
C LYS A 4 -24.25 -30.09 20.33
N SER A 5 -24.27 -29.11 19.44
CA SER A 5 -23.10 -28.75 18.65
C SER A 5 -22.00 -28.37 19.63
N LEU A 6 -20.93 -29.13 19.69
CA LEU A 6 -19.67 -28.71 20.28
C LEU A 6 -19.23 -27.49 19.47
N GLN A 7 -19.40 -26.26 20.01
CA GLN A 7 -18.60 -25.14 19.62
C GLN A 7 -17.17 -25.56 19.89
N GLU A 8 -16.37 -25.76 18.84
CA GLU A 8 -14.93 -25.82 18.99
C GLU A 8 -14.52 -24.51 19.73
N GLU A 9 -14.12 -24.69 20.99
CA GLU A 9 -13.46 -23.60 21.72
C GLU A 9 -12.25 -23.21 20.88
N ALA A 10 -12.28 -22.03 20.32
CA ALA A 10 -11.18 -21.49 19.56
C ALA A 10 -9.98 -21.32 20.52
N THR A 11 -9.12 -22.33 20.56
CA THR A 11 -7.84 -22.25 21.25
C THR A 11 -7.02 -21.16 20.60
N MET A 12 -6.33 -20.34 21.39
CA MET A 12 -5.40 -19.35 20.87
C MET A 12 -4.21 -20.10 20.26
N ASP A 13 -4.06 -20.00 18.95
CA ASP A 13 -2.97 -20.55 18.17
C ASP A 13 -2.18 -19.40 17.52
N PHE A 14 -0.88 -19.38 17.74
CA PHE A 14 0.04 -18.40 17.16
C PHE A 14 0.77 -18.92 15.92
N ASP A 15 0.61 -20.20 15.59
CA ASP A 15 1.18 -20.79 14.40
C ASP A 15 0.47 -20.28 13.15
N LEU A 16 1.20 -20.24 12.05
CA LEU A 16 0.60 -19.91 10.77
C LEU A 16 -0.25 -21.09 10.28
N PRO A 17 -1.38 -20.84 9.61
CA PRO A 17 -2.14 -21.90 8.94
C PRO A 17 -1.23 -22.76 8.05
N SER A 18 -1.39 -24.06 8.10
CA SER A 18 -0.53 -25.03 7.40
C SER A 18 -0.56 -24.83 5.87
N ASP A 19 -1.69 -24.46 5.32
CA ASP A 19 -1.87 -24.12 3.90
C ASP A 19 -1.09 -22.86 3.52
N LEU A 20 -1.02 -21.86 4.39
CA LEU A 20 -0.22 -20.68 4.18
C LEU A 20 1.28 -20.99 4.24
N VAL A 21 1.71 -21.84 5.18
CA VAL A 21 3.11 -22.32 5.24
C VAL A 21 3.49 -23.06 3.95
N ALA A 22 2.64 -23.95 3.48
CA ALA A 22 2.84 -24.65 2.22
C ALA A 22 2.91 -23.68 1.02
N TYR A 23 2.03 -22.67 1.00
CA TYR A 23 2.04 -21.65 -0.04
C TYR A 23 3.34 -20.83 -0.05
N LEU A 24 3.88 -20.46 1.10
CA LEU A 24 5.16 -19.72 1.16
C LEU A 24 6.31 -20.57 0.58
N ALA A 25 6.32 -21.87 0.82
CA ALA A 25 7.31 -22.78 0.21
C ALA A 25 7.14 -22.88 -1.32
N GLU A 26 5.90 -22.96 -1.82
CA GLU A 26 5.58 -22.92 -3.26
C GLU A 26 6.06 -21.60 -3.88
N LEU A 27 5.79 -20.46 -3.23
CA LEU A 27 6.21 -19.14 -3.67
C LEU A 27 7.74 -19.01 -3.73
N ASP A 28 8.45 -19.55 -2.73
CA ASP A 28 9.91 -19.57 -2.72
C ASP A 28 10.49 -20.40 -3.87
N ALA A 29 9.93 -21.58 -4.11
CA ALA A 29 10.32 -22.40 -5.24
C ALA A 29 10.09 -21.69 -6.60
N PHE A 30 8.98 -20.96 -6.73
CA PHE A 30 8.69 -20.16 -7.92
C PHE A 30 9.70 -19.01 -8.10
N ILE A 31 10.04 -18.30 -7.01
CA ILE A 31 11.05 -17.22 -7.04
C ILE A 31 12.38 -17.77 -7.55
N GLU A 32 12.86 -18.87 -6.97
CA GLU A 32 14.14 -19.49 -7.36
C GLU A 32 14.13 -19.98 -8.80
N ALA A 33 13.05 -20.62 -9.24
CA ALA A 33 12.98 -21.25 -10.58
C ALA A 33 12.65 -20.27 -11.71
N LYS A 34 11.95 -19.16 -11.47
CA LYS A 34 11.43 -18.28 -12.52
C LYS A 34 11.86 -16.81 -12.37
N ILE A 35 11.83 -16.25 -11.19
CA ILE A 35 12.05 -14.82 -10.99
C ILE A 35 13.53 -14.47 -10.92
N LYS A 36 14.31 -15.18 -10.11
CA LYS A 36 15.76 -14.96 -10.03
C LYS A 36 16.47 -15.18 -11.37
N PRO A 37 16.19 -16.26 -12.15
CA PRO A 37 16.76 -16.40 -13.48
C PRO A 37 16.34 -15.30 -14.46
N LEU A 38 15.12 -14.76 -14.35
CA LEU A 38 14.71 -13.60 -15.13
C LEU A 38 15.49 -12.36 -14.74
N GLN A 39 15.72 -12.13 -13.44
CA GLN A 39 16.51 -11.01 -12.95
C GLN A 39 17.97 -11.09 -13.41
N ALA A 40 18.58 -12.27 -13.39
CA ALA A 40 19.98 -12.48 -13.78
C ALA A 40 20.23 -12.40 -15.30
N ARG A 41 19.18 -12.47 -16.14
CA ARG A 41 19.29 -12.50 -17.60
C ARG A 41 19.41 -11.09 -18.18
N ASP A 42 20.12 -10.97 -19.33
CA ASP A 42 20.11 -9.78 -20.20
C ASP A 42 20.51 -8.48 -19.46
N ASP A 43 21.47 -8.56 -18.51
CA ASP A 43 21.91 -7.43 -17.66
C ASP A 43 20.74 -6.79 -16.85
N ASN A 44 19.69 -7.55 -16.53
CA ASN A 44 18.59 -7.02 -15.72
C ASN A 44 19.01 -6.69 -14.29
N GLU A 45 20.13 -7.25 -13.81
CA GLU A 45 20.75 -6.87 -12.54
C GLU A 45 21.07 -5.36 -12.45
N ARG A 46 21.25 -4.66 -13.61
CA ARG A 46 21.44 -3.20 -13.63
C ARG A 46 20.30 -2.43 -12.96
N PHE A 47 19.11 -2.98 -12.99
CA PHE A 47 17.93 -2.37 -12.35
C PHE A 47 17.96 -2.46 -10.82
N PHE A 48 18.76 -3.36 -10.26
CA PHE A 48 18.93 -3.58 -8.82
C PHE A 48 20.27 -3.06 -8.31
N ASP A 49 21.10 -2.53 -9.21
CA ASP A 49 22.34 -1.85 -8.88
C ASP A 49 22.07 -0.36 -8.61
N HIS A 50 21.97 0.02 -7.35
CA HIS A 50 21.64 1.40 -6.94
C HIS A 50 22.68 2.44 -7.37
N ARG A 51 23.87 2.02 -7.81
CA ARG A 51 24.87 2.88 -8.45
C ARG A 51 24.46 3.28 -9.86
N ARG A 52 23.56 2.51 -10.49
CA ARG A 52 23.05 2.68 -11.86
C ARG A 52 21.60 3.18 -11.86
N GLU A 53 21.32 4.19 -11.05
CA GLU A 53 19.96 4.76 -10.87
C GLU A 53 19.30 5.16 -12.19
N HIS A 54 20.07 5.60 -13.19
CA HIS A 54 19.61 5.88 -14.54
C HIS A 54 19.04 4.65 -15.28
N ALA A 55 19.31 3.43 -14.82
CA ALA A 55 18.75 2.24 -15.44
C ALA A 55 17.22 2.17 -15.30
N ARG A 56 16.68 2.64 -14.17
CA ARG A 56 15.25 2.69 -13.90
C ARG A 56 14.63 4.03 -14.28
N THR A 57 15.33 5.14 -14.08
CA THR A 57 14.81 6.51 -14.15
C THR A 57 15.22 7.18 -15.45
N ASP A 58 14.27 7.72 -16.14
CA ASP A 58 14.47 8.56 -17.34
C ASP A 58 14.50 10.04 -16.92
N TRP A 59 15.70 10.50 -16.52
CA TRP A 59 15.91 11.84 -16.00
C TRP A 59 15.59 12.93 -17.01
N ASP A 60 15.78 12.65 -18.31
CA ASP A 60 15.50 13.58 -19.40
C ASP A 60 14.01 13.65 -19.76
N ASN A 61 13.23 12.68 -19.26
CA ASN A 61 11.79 12.58 -19.48
C ASN A 61 11.03 12.61 -18.14
N ASN A 62 11.09 13.75 -17.45
CA ASN A 62 10.38 14.02 -16.20
C ASN A 62 10.65 13.02 -15.05
N GLY A 63 11.73 12.27 -15.10
CA GLY A 63 12.06 11.25 -14.09
C GLY A 63 11.13 10.03 -14.09
N LEU A 64 10.44 9.80 -15.19
CA LEU A 64 9.52 8.66 -15.36
C LEU A 64 10.27 7.32 -15.40
N PRO A 65 9.58 6.19 -15.14
CA PRO A 65 10.15 4.87 -15.31
C PRO A 65 10.58 4.63 -16.76
N ARG A 66 11.77 4.08 -16.95
CA ARG A 66 12.20 3.67 -18.30
C ARG A 66 11.36 2.51 -18.81
N LYS A 67 11.03 2.52 -20.10
CA LYS A 67 10.24 1.45 -20.76
C LYS A 67 10.83 0.06 -20.55
N ALA A 68 12.16 -0.08 -20.55
CA ALA A 68 12.82 -1.38 -20.33
C ALA A 68 12.59 -1.91 -18.91
N TRP A 69 12.55 -1.04 -17.90
CA TRP A 69 12.20 -1.38 -16.54
C TRP A 69 10.74 -1.83 -16.42
N GLU A 70 9.80 -1.07 -16.96
CA GLU A 70 8.38 -1.43 -16.96
C GLU A 70 8.11 -2.74 -17.70
N ALA A 71 8.81 -2.98 -18.82
CA ALA A 71 8.70 -4.24 -19.57
C ALA A 71 9.18 -5.45 -18.75
N LEU A 72 10.26 -5.29 -17.95
CA LEU A 72 10.73 -6.33 -17.04
C LEU A 72 9.71 -6.61 -15.93
N LEU A 73 9.14 -5.57 -15.31
CA LEU A 73 8.08 -5.71 -14.30
C LEU A 73 6.83 -6.40 -14.87
N ALA A 74 6.42 -6.01 -16.08
CA ALA A 74 5.29 -6.64 -16.77
C ALA A 74 5.53 -8.13 -17.03
N LYS A 75 6.76 -8.50 -17.44
CA LYS A 75 7.15 -9.89 -17.65
C LYS A 75 7.14 -10.71 -16.36
N ALA A 76 7.64 -10.14 -15.25
CA ALA A 76 7.61 -10.79 -13.94
C ALA A 76 6.17 -11.01 -13.47
N ARG A 77 5.30 -9.98 -13.62
CA ARG A 77 3.86 -10.09 -13.31
C ARG A 77 3.16 -11.14 -14.13
N LYS A 78 3.45 -11.20 -15.44
CA LYS A 78 2.87 -12.25 -16.31
C LYS A 78 3.26 -13.65 -15.85
N LEU A 79 4.53 -13.91 -15.56
CA LEU A 79 4.98 -15.19 -15.03
C LEU A 79 4.27 -15.56 -13.73
N ALA A 80 4.10 -14.58 -12.85
CA ALA A 80 3.40 -14.77 -11.57
C ALA A 80 1.89 -14.99 -11.77
N ASP A 81 1.26 -14.34 -12.73
CA ASP A 81 -0.15 -14.54 -13.08
C ASP A 81 -0.38 -15.93 -13.67
N ASP A 82 0.47 -16.36 -14.62
CA ASP A 82 0.42 -17.69 -15.23
C ASP A 82 0.61 -18.81 -14.19
N ALA A 83 1.34 -18.56 -13.10
CA ALA A 83 1.53 -19.47 -11.98
C ALA A 83 0.47 -19.31 -10.84
N GLY A 84 -0.49 -18.41 -10.99
CA GLY A 84 -1.57 -18.19 -10.01
C GLY A 84 -1.16 -17.41 -8.76
N HIS A 85 0.01 -16.75 -8.75
CA HIS A 85 0.46 -15.93 -7.62
C HIS A 85 -0.04 -14.49 -7.68
N LEU A 86 -0.08 -13.87 -8.87
CA LEU A 86 -0.40 -12.45 -9.00
C LEU A 86 -1.78 -12.08 -8.49
N ARG A 87 -2.76 -12.96 -8.69
CA ARG A 87 -4.17 -12.76 -8.29
C ARG A 87 -4.50 -13.40 -6.94
N TYR A 88 -3.52 -13.71 -6.12
CA TYR A 88 -3.73 -14.44 -4.87
C TYR A 88 -4.83 -13.84 -3.99
N ALA A 89 -4.85 -12.52 -3.81
CA ALA A 89 -5.84 -11.83 -2.99
C ALA A 89 -7.22 -11.66 -3.64
N TRP A 90 -7.35 -11.92 -4.95
CA TRP A 90 -8.62 -11.73 -5.64
C TRP A 90 -9.61 -12.83 -5.28
N PRO A 91 -10.92 -12.51 -5.28
CA PRO A 91 -11.95 -13.51 -5.12
C PRO A 91 -11.87 -14.61 -6.18
N PRO A 92 -12.28 -15.85 -5.84
CA PRO A 92 -12.26 -16.97 -6.80
C PRO A 92 -13.07 -16.69 -8.07
N GLU A 93 -14.23 -16.02 -7.96
CA GLU A 93 -15.07 -15.63 -9.09
C GLU A 93 -14.39 -14.60 -10.03
N MET A 94 -13.34 -13.94 -9.59
CA MET A 94 -12.50 -13.02 -10.37
C MET A 94 -11.17 -13.65 -10.82
N GLY A 95 -11.02 -14.97 -10.64
CA GLY A 95 -9.82 -15.72 -11.02
C GLY A 95 -8.69 -15.67 -10.00
N GLY A 96 -8.98 -15.34 -8.73
CA GLY A 96 -8.02 -15.33 -7.63
C GLY A 96 -8.10 -16.55 -6.72
N LYS A 97 -7.32 -16.54 -5.64
CA LYS A 97 -7.32 -17.59 -4.59
C LYS A 97 -8.09 -17.19 -3.34
N GLY A 98 -8.70 -16.00 -3.29
CA GLY A 98 -9.42 -15.49 -2.11
C GLY A 98 -8.52 -15.22 -0.91
N GLY A 99 -7.27 -14.81 -1.16
CA GLY A 99 -6.30 -14.56 -0.10
C GLY A 99 -6.76 -13.54 0.93
N THR A 100 -6.67 -13.90 2.21
CA THR A 100 -7.10 -13.08 3.34
C THR A 100 -6.12 -11.95 3.65
N GLN A 101 -6.53 -10.98 4.47
CA GLN A 101 -5.65 -9.90 4.96
C GLN A 101 -4.47 -10.47 5.77
N LEU A 102 -4.73 -11.51 6.59
CA LEU A 102 -3.67 -12.21 7.30
C LEU A 102 -2.67 -12.85 6.34
N ALA A 103 -3.14 -13.59 5.35
CA ALA A 103 -2.26 -14.23 4.37
C ALA A 103 -1.44 -13.18 3.61
N MET A 104 -2.07 -12.08 3.15
CA MET A 104 -1.37 -11.01 2.45
C MET A 104 -0.34 -10.30 3.34
N ALA A 105 -0.63 -10.08 4.63
CA ALA A 105 0.34 -9.52 5.55
C ALA A 105 1.57 -10.44 5.72
N VAL A 106 1.34 -11.74 5.93
CA VAL A 106 2.43 -12.72 6.05
C VAL A 106 3.27 -12.82 4.78
N ILE A 107 2.63 -12.86 3.60
CA ILE A 107 3.33 -12.89 2.31
C ILE A 107 4.17 -11.64 2.10
N ARG A 108 3.64 -10.45 2.45
CA ARG A 108 4.38 -9.18 2.31
C ARG A 108 5.59 -9.11 3.24
N GLU A 109 5.43 -9.52 4.48
CA GLU A 109 6.53 -9.65 5.44
C GLU A 109 7.61 -10.61 4.91
N HIS A 110 7.20 -11.81 4.46
CA HIS A 110 8.07 -12.84 3.93
C HIS A 110 8.91 -12.37 2.73
N LEU A 111 8.26 -11.72 1.76
CA LEU A 111 8.96 -11.20 0.57
C LEU A 111 9.92 -10.06 0.93
N ALA A 112 9.53 -9.14 1.81
CA ALA A 112 10.36 -8.02 2.22
C ALA A 112 11.56 -8.46 3.05
N ALA A 113 11.42 -9.49 3.89
CA ALA A 113 12.52 -10.08 4.67
C ALA A 113 13.60 -10.76 3.81
N LYS A 114 13.31 -11.06 2.54
CA LYS A 114 14.31 -11.58 1.58
C LYS A 114 15.19 -10.48 0.96
N GLY A 115 14.92 -9.22 1.26
CA GLY A 115 15.60 -8.07 0.67
C GLY A 115 15.00 -7.64 -0.67
N LEU A 116 15.80 -6.91 -1.46
CA LEU A 116 15.36 -6.35 -2.74
C LEU A 116 15.58 -7.34 -3.88
N GLY A 117 14.62 -7.37 -4.79
CA GLY A 117 14.68 -8.20 -5.99
C GLY A 117 13.46 -8.03 -6.85
N LEU A 118 13.47 -8.65 -8.03
CA LEU A 118 12.35 -8.59 -8.98
C LEU A 118 11.05 -9.21 -8.42
N PHE A 119 11.16 -10.03 -7.39
CA PHE A 119 10.01 -10.61 -6.68
C PHE A 119 9.30 -9.59 -5.76
N ASN A 120 10.02 -8.58 -5.28
CA ASN A 120 9.51 -7.55 -4.39
C ASN A 120 10.34 -6.27 -4.56
N ASP A 121 10.01 -5.49 -5.59
CA ASP A 121 10.64 -4.18 -5.78
C ASP A 121 9.95 -3.14 -4.92
N LEU A 122 10.65 -2.60 -3.96
CA LEU A 122 10.11 -1.61 -3.04
C LEU A 122 9.85 -0.27 -3.72
N GLN A 123 10.54 0.08 -4.79
CA GLN A 123 10.46 1.40 -5.39
C GLN A 123 9.07 1.72 -5.95
N THR A 124 8.47 0.78 -6.69
CA THR A 124 7.15 0.91 -7.29
C THR A 124 6.09 0.07 -6.59
N GLU A 125 6.39 -0.44 -5.40
CA GLU A 125 5.56 -1.43 -4.69
C GLU A 125 5.22 -2.66 -5.55
N HIS A 126 6.04 -2.94 -6.55
CA HIS A 126 5.91 -4.14 -7.34
C HIS A 126 6.06 -5.38 -6.46
N SER A 127 5.19 -6.33 -6.68
CA SER A 127 5.29 -7.65 -6.09
C SER A 127 4.71 -8.67 -7.07
N ILE A 128 5.27 -9.85 -7.05
CA ILE A 128 4.75 -11.01 -7.79
C ILE A 128 3.47 -11.57 -7.17
N VAL A 129 3.16 -11.21 -5.92
CA VAL A 129 1.86 -11.47 -5.30
C VAL A 129 1.12 -10.15 -5.15
N GLY A 130 0.22 -9.87 -6.09
CA GLY A 130 -0.57 -8.65 -6.12
C GLY A 130 -1.85 -8.77 -5.29
N ASN A 131 -2.29 -7.65 -4.73
CA ASN A 131 -3.62 -7.54 -4.15
C ASN A 131 -4.56 -6.66 -4.97
N ASN A 132 -4.06 -5.89 -5.91
CA ASN A 132 -4.74 -4.90 -6.72
C ASN A 132 -5.95 -4.26 -6.00
N PRO A 133 -5.73 -3.25 -5.16
CA PRO A 133 -6.77 -2.71 -4.28
C PRO A 133 -7.94 -2.11 -5.06
N PHE A 134 -7.76 -1.68 -6.30
CA PHE A 134 -8.84 -1.17 -7.15
C PHE A 134 -9.87 -2.27 -7.49
N ILE A 135 -9.43 -3.50 -7.70
CA ILE A 135 -10.32 -4.64 -7.93
C ILE A 135 -11.10 -4.97 -6.66
N LEU A 136 -10.46 -4.94 -5.50
CA LEU A 136 -11.13 -5.21 -4.23
C LEU A 136 -12.14 -4.11 -3.89
N MET A 137 -11.78 -2.83 -4.09
CA MET A 137 -12.73 -1.72 -3.96
C MET A 137 -13.90 -1.84 -4.93
N PHE A 138 -13.61 -2.18 -6.18
CA PHE A 138 -14.65 -2.35 -7.20
C PHE A 138 -15.63 -3.45 -6.80
N LYS A 139 -15.14 -4.60 -6.34
CA LYS A 139 -15.99 -5.68 -5.84
C LYS A 139 -16.87 -5.23 -4.68
N GLU A 140 -16.31 -4.48 -3.73
CA GLU A 140 -17.03 -4.08 -2.51
C GLU A 140 -18.10 -3.00 -2.77
N PHE A 141 -17.82 -2.06 -3.67
CA PHE A 141 -18.64 -0.84 -3.81
C PHE A 141 -19.40 -0.72 -5.14
N ALA A 142 -19.02 -1.46 -6.18
CA ALA A 142 -19.71 -1.36 -7.47
C ALA A 142 -21.11 -1.96 -7.42
N THR A 143 -22.04 -1.27 -8.07
CA THR A 143 -23.38 -1.83 -8.37
C THR A 143 -23.29 -2.85 -9.52
N ASN A 144 -24.31 -3.67 -9.69
CA ASN A 144 -24.37 -4.63 -10.81
C ASN A 144 -24.18 -3.94 -12.17
N ALA A 145 -24.82 -2.79 -12.39
CA ALA A 145 -24.67 -2.03 -13.64
C ALA A 145 -23.24 -1.51 -13.84
N GLN A 146 -22.56 -1.06 -12.76
CA GLN A 146 -21.16 -0.66 -12.81
C GLN A 146 -20.25 -1.87 -13.10
N TYR A 147 -20.58 -3.02 -12.53
CA TYR A 147 -19.84 -4.27 -12.77
C TYR A 147 -19.94 -4.72 -14.22
N GLU A 148 -21.15 -4.70 -14.79
CA GLU A 148 -21.38 -5.02 -16.20
C GLU A 148 -20.63 -4.07 -17.16
N ARG A 149 -20.56 -2.79 -16.83
CA ARG A 149 -19.88 -1.77 -17.64
C ARG A 149 -18.35 -1.86 -17.60
N ASP A 150 -17.78 -2.04 -16.41
CA ASP A 150 -16.35 -1.83 -16.17
C ASP A 150 -15.58 -3.10 -15.76
N GLY A 151 -16.29 -4.15 -15.29
CA GLY A 151 -15.68 -5.33 -14.67
C GLY A 151 -14.68 -6.05 -15.56
N GLU A 152 -15.08 -6.39 -16.80
CA GLU A 152 -14.18 -7.07 -17.74
C GLU A 152 -12.96 -6.20 -18.12
N LYS A 153 -13.14 -4.89 -18.24
CA LYS A 153 -12.06 -3.96 -18.59
C LYS A 153 -11.04 -3.87 -17.46
N LEU A 154 -11.52 -3.84 -16.21
CA LEU A 154 -10.68 -3.77 -15.02
C LEU A 154 -9.91 -5.08 -14.81
N LEU A 155 -10.61 -6.23 -14.83
CA LEU A 155 -10.01 -7.56 -14.66
C LEU A 155 -9.03 -7.92 -15.78
N GLY A 156 -9.34 -7.51 -17.00
CA GLY A 156 -8.49 -7.70 -18.17
C GLY A 156 -7.33 -6.70 -18.29
N GLY A 157 -7.16 -5.77 -17.33
CA GLY A 157 -6.10 -4.75 -17.33
C GLY A 157 -6.24 -3.68 -18.42
N LYS A 158 -7.40 -3.64 -19.11
CA LYS A 158 -7.71 -2.58 -20.10
C LYS A 158 -8.08 -1.27 -19.42
N MET A 159 -8.61 -1.32 -18.20
CA MET A 159 -8.85 -0.18 -17.34
C MET A 159 -7.77 -0.15 -16.26
N ARG A 160 -6.90 0.85 -16.32
CA ARG A 160 -5.87 1.14 -15.32
C ARG A 160 -6.19 2.50 -14.73
N THR A 161 -6.33 2.56 -13.41
CA THR A 161 -6.79 3.77 -12.71
C THR A 161 -5.66 4.43 -11.92
N GLY A 162 -5.50 5.74 -12.10
CA GLY A 162 -4.79 6.59 -11.14
C GLY A 162 -5.71 6.92 -9.95
N PHE A 163 -5.14 7.20 -8.78
CA PHE A 163 -5.89 7.53 -7.56
C PHE A 163 -5.79 9.00 -7.21
N GLY A 164 -6.84 9.79 -7.47
CA GLY A 164 -6.88 11.24 -7.31
C GLY A 164 -7.77 11.68 -6.13
N LEU A 165 -7.25 11.56 -4.90
CA LEU A 165 -7.90 12.04 -3.67
C LEU A 165 -7.27 13.35 -3.19
N THR A 166 -5.95 13.34 -2.98
CA THR A 166 -5.17 14.46 -2.43
C THR A 166 -5.15 15.66 -3.38
N GLU A 167 -5.19 16.85 -2.83
CA GLU A 167 -5.13 18.13 -3.55
C GLU A 167 -3.89 18.93 -3.15
N PRO A 168 -3.47 19.94 -3.92
CA PRO A 168 -2.31 20.76 -3.57
C PRO A 168 -2.39 21.36 -2.16
N ASN A 169 -3.58 21.80 -1.74
CA ASN A 169 -3.80 22.44 -0.45
C ASN A 169 -4.34 21.48 0.63
N HIS A 170 -4.88 20.31 0.25
CA HIS A 170 -5.62 19.41 1.13
C HIS A 170 -5.15 17.96 1.01
N GLY A 171 -4.35 17.50 2.00
CA GLY A 171 -3.90 16.12 2.11
C GLY A 171 -4.53 15.42 3.32
N SER A 172 -4.12 15.83 4.52
CA SER A 172 -4.62 15.26 5.78
C SER A 172 -6.08 15.61 6.08
N ASP A 173 -6.55 16.70 5.53
CA ASP A 173 -7.90 17.27 5.66
C ASP A 173 -8.75 17.05 4.40
N ALA A 174 -8.73 15.85 3.85
CA ALA A 174 -9.39 15.48 2.59
C ALA A 174 -10.90 15.84 2.51
N THR A 175 -11.53 16.12 3.65
CA THR A 175 -12.92 16.60 3.71
C THR A 175 -13.07 18.10 3.34
N PHE A 176 -11.96 18.83 3.23
CA PHE A 176 -11.94 20.23 2.78
C PHE A 176 -11.63 20.36 1.27
N MET A 177 -11.76 19.30 0.51
CA MET A 177 -11.39 19.28 -0.91
C MET A 177 -12.07 20.39 -1.73
N GLU A 178 -11.29 20.99 -2.60
CA GLU A 178 -11.67 22.08 -3.49
C GLU A 178 -12.20 21.57 -4.85
N THR A 179 -11.82 20.35 -5.27
CA THR A 179 -12.34 19.74 -6.50
C THR A 179 -13.84 19.53 -6.39
N THR A 180 -14.59 20.06 -7.35
CA THR A 180 -16.05 20.01 -7.42
C THR A 180 -16.54 19.23 -8.63
N ALA A 181 -17.74 18.64 -8.50
CA ALA A 181 -18.50 18.08 -9.63
C ALA A 181 -19.94 18.56 -9.55
N VAL A 182 -20.39 19.25 -10.56
CA VAL A 182 -21.75 19.78 -10.66
C VAL A 182 -22.53 19.07 -11.77
N ARG A 183 -23.83 18.90 -11.59
CA ARG A 183 -24.71 18.36 -12.66
C ARG A 183 -24.74 19.32 -13.83
N GLN A 184 -24.46 18.80 -15.02
CA GLN A 184 -24.50 19.56 -16.25
C GLN A 184 -24.78 18.66 -17.44
N ASP A 185 -25.87 18.92 -18.13
CA ASP A 185 -26.18 18.25 -19.38
C ASP A 185 -25.33 18.82 -20.52
N LYS A 186 -24.94 17.97 -21.45
CA LYS A 186 -24.18 18.33 -22.65
C LYS A 186 -24.77 17.59 -23.85
N ASP A 187 -25.17 18.35 -24.89
CA ASP A 187 -25.76 17.83 -26.12
C ASP A 187 -27.00 16.93 -25.89
N GLY A 188 -27.77 17.24 -24.84
CA GLY A 188 -28.94 16.45 -24.42
C GLY A 188 -28.65 15.24 -23.54
N GLU A 189 -27.42 14.96 -23.26
CA GLU A 189 -26.96 13.86 -22.39
C GLU A 189 -26.74 14.37 -20.95
N PRO A 190 -27.33 13.75 -19.93
CA PRO A 190 -27.09 14.12 -18.55
C PRO A 190 -25.69 13.72 -18.09
N GLY A 191 -25.03 14.63 -17.37
CA GLY A 191 -23.65 14.40 -16.94
C GLY A 191 -23.21 15.22 -15.73
N TRP A 192 -21.90 15.27 -15.57
CA TRP A 192 -21.21 16.03 -14.54
C TRP A 192 -20.09 16.85 -15.15
N LEU A 193 -19.89 18.06 -14.65
CA LEU A 193 -18.76 18.90 -14.95
C LEU A 193 -17.83 18.95 -13.76
N ILE A 194 -16.58 18.48 -13.95
CA ILE A 194 -15.56 18.41 -12.92
C ILE A 194 -14.56 19.55 -13.09
N ARG A 195 -14.23 20.23 -11.98
CA ARG A 195 -13.22 21.31 -11.89
C ARG A 195 -12.36 21.11 -10.65
N GLY A 196 -11.06 21.30 -10.76
CA GLY A 196 -10.12 21.27 -9.64
C GLY A 196 -8.78 20.66 -10.01
N GLU A 197 -8.02 20.30 -9.00
CA GLU A 197 -6.69 19.70 -9.16
C GLU A 197 -6.51 18.53 -8.18
N LYS A 198 -5.74 17.53 -8.63
CA LYS A 198 -5.29 16.43 -7.78
C LYS A 198 -3.77 16.34 -7.81
N MET A 199 -3.18 15.96 -6.69
CA MET A 199 -1.73 15.85 -6.51
C MET A 199 -1.38 14.45 -6.01
N TRP A 200 -0.18 13.99 -6.33
CA TRP A 200 0.28 12.64 -5.99
C TRP A 200 -0.60 11.53 -6.60
N THR A 201 -1.09 11.75 -7.82
CA THR A 201 -2.00 10.83 -8.53
C THR A 201 -1.19 9.67 -9.12
N THR A 202 -0.87 8.70 -8.29
CA THR A 202 0.02 7.59 -8.62
C THR A 202 -0.43 6.82 -9.86
N GLY A 203 0.51 6.50 -10.74
CA GLY A 203 0.30 5.66 -11.91
C GLY A 203 -0.28 6.35 -13.15
N MET A 204 -0.45 7.67 -13.13
CA MET A 204 -1.07 8.41 -14.26
C MET A 204 -0.32 8.29 -15.58
N HIS A 205 0.99 8.05 -15.57
CA HIS A 205 1.78 7.88 -16.80
C HIS A 205 1.36 6.68 -17.67
N VAL A 206 0.65 5.71 -17.09
CA VAL A 206 0.11 4.53 -17.77
C VAL A 206 -1.39 4.34 -17.54
N ALA A 207 -2.03 5.26 -16.83
CA ALA A 207 -3.47 5.17 -16.53
C ALA A 207 -4.31 5.42 -17.78
N THR A 208 -5.40 4.68 -17.92
CA THR A 208 -6.46 4.94 -18.90
C THR A 208 -7.61 5.74 -18.28
N HIS A 209 -7.71 5.70 -16.97
CA HIS A 209 -8.72 6.41 -16.19
C HIS A 209 -8.09 6.97 -14.91
N VAL A 210 -8.75 7.93 -14.32
CA VAL A 210 -8.42 8.43 -12.99
C VAL A 210 -9.65 8.39 -12.09
N MET A 211 -9.48 7.88 -10.88
CA MET A 211 -10.48 7.96 -9.81
C MET A 211 -10.38 9.36 -9.21
N VAL A 212 -11.36 10.20 -9.49
CA VAL A 212 -11.42 11.60 -9.02
C VAL A 212 -12.44 11.70 -7.91
N PHE A 213 -11.97 11.97 -6.69
CA PHE A 213 -12.86 12.32 -5.59
C PHE A 213 -13.20 13.81 -5.70
N ALA A 214 -14.49 14.13 -5.81
CA ALA A 214 -14.95 15.49 -5.97
C ALA A 214 -16.17 15.77 -5.09
N ARG A 215 -16.29 17.00 -4.62
CA ARG A 215 -17.45 17.44 -3.84
C ARG A 215 -18.64 17.64 -4.78
N THR A 216 -19.73 16.94 -4.47
CA THR A 216 -20.99 16.97 -5.18
C THR A 216 -22.10 17.65 -4.37
N SER A 217 -21.96 17.72 -3.05
CA SER A 217 -22.91 18.39 -2.13
C SER A 217 -22.27 18.67 -0.77
N GLY A 218 -23.03 19.27 0.16
CA GLY A 218 -22.55 19.61 1.50
C GLY A 218 -21.58 20.78 1.50
N LYS A 219 -20.76 20.88 2.56
CA LYS A 219 -19.79 21.95 2.78
C LYS A 219 -18.43 21.39 3.19
N ASP A 220 -17.44 22.26 3.26
CA ASP A 220 -16.10 21.93 3.74
C ASP A 220 -16.16 21.28 5.13
N GLY A 221 -15.39 20.23 5.33
CA GLY A 221 -15.35 19.42 6.54
C GLY A 221 -16.38 18.29 6.58
N ASP A 222 -17.40 18.29 5.72
CA ASP A 222 -18.37 17.22 5.67
C ASP A 222 -17.75 15.96 5.05
N ALA A 223 -17.85 14.84 5.74
CA ALA A 223 -17.41 13.54 5.22
C ALA A 223 -18.36 12.94 4.19
N THR A 224 -19.60 13.42 4.13
CA THR A 224 -20.58 13.13 3.07
C THR A 224 -20.52 14.22 2.01
N GLY A 225 -21.14 13.97 0.86
CA GLY A 225 -21.15 14.94 -0.25
C GLY A 225 -19.92 14.85 -1.16
N ILE A 226 -19.13 13.78 -1.05
CA ILE A 226 -17.99 13.48 -1.91
C ILE A 226 -18.33 12.24 -2.73
N THR A 227 -18.13 12.31 -4.05
CA THR A 227 -18.36 11.19 -4.99
C THR A 227 -17.03 10.78 -5.63
N CYS A 228 -16.87 9.49 -5.88
CA CYS A 228 -15.69 8.94 -6.60
C CYS A 228 -16.03 8.75 -8.07
N PHE A 229 -15.58 9.66 -8.91
CA PHE A 229 -15.77 9.61 -10.36
C PHE A 229 -14.67 8.79 -11.05
N ILE A 230 -15.04 8.13 -12.15
CA ILE A 230 -14.13 7.41 -13.03
C ILE A 230 -14.00 8.20 -14.32
N VAL A 231 -12.93 8.96 -14.45
CA VAL A 231 -12.70 9.90 -15.54
C VAL A 231 -11.70 9.29 -16.52
N PRO A 232 -12.02 9.16 -17.83
CA PRO A 232 -11.02 8.78 -18.82
C PRO A 232 -9.83 9.77 -18.80
N ALA A 233 -8.61 9.26 -18.82
CA ALA A 233 -7.42 10.10 -18.68
C ALA A 233 -7.17 11.01 -19.90
N ASP A 234 -7.77 10.68 -21.04
CA ASP A 234 -7.74 11.42 -22.29
C ASP A 234 -8.95 12.36 -22.49
N SER A 235 -9.81 12.53 -21.47
CA SER A 235 -10.95 13.44 -21.55
C SER A 235 -10.47 14.89 -21.79
N PRO A 236 -11.16 15.65 -22.66
CA PRO A 236 -10.88 17.08 -22.81
C PRO A 236 -10.90 17.80 -21.45
N GLY A 237 -9.87 18.58 -21.16
CA GLY A 237 -9.71 19.29 -19.89
C GLY A 237 -8.96 18.53 -18.79
N VAL A 238 -8.63 17.25 -18.97
CA VAL A 238 -7.68 16.53 -18.12
C VAL A 238 -6.27 16.81 -18.59
N LYS A 239 -5.40 17.30 -17.69
CA LYS A 239 -4.02 17.60 -18.01
C LYS A 239 -3.08 17.19 -16.89
N ILE A 240 -2.03 16.45 -17.22
CA ILE A 240 -0.88 16.26 -16.33
C ILE A 240 -0.04 17.53 -16.37
N GLU A 241 0.03 18.25 -15.24
CA GLU A 241 0.75 19.52 -15.15
C GLU A 241 2.25 19.28 -14.96
N GLU A 242 2.60 18.39 -14.04
CA GLU A 242 3.98 18.02 -13.76
C GLU A 242 4.07 16.69 -13.04
N TYR A 243 5.20 15.99 -13.16
CA TYR A 243 5.53 14.83 -12.35
C TYR A 243 6.39 15.26 -11.17
N MET A 244 5.93 14.91 -9.96
CA MET A 244 6.59 15.32 -8.71
C MET A 244 7.82 14.44 -8.47
N TRP A 245 9.01 15.02 -8.45
CA TRP A 245 10.22 14.28 -8.12
C TRP A 245 10.29 14.06 -6.62
N THR A 246 10.38 12.80 -6.24
CA THR A 246 10.61 12.39 -4.86
C THR A 246 12.05 11.92 -4.69
N PHE A 247 12.52 11.74 -3.48
CA PHE A 247 13.84 11.15 -3.30
C PHE A 247 13.88 9.62 -3.50
N ASN A 248 12.75 9.02 -3.84
CA ASN A 248 12.62 7.64 -4.30
C ASN A 248 12.20 7.62 -5.78
N MET A 249 13.15 7.74 -6.70
CA MET A 249 12.92 7.76 -8.14
C MET A 249 13.01 6.34 -8.75
N PRO A 250 12.34 6.05 -9.88
CA PRO A 250 11.57 6.95 -10.76
C PRO A 250 10.26 7.41 -10.15
N THR A 251 9.72 8.50 -10.68
CA THR A 251 8.43 9.06 -10.26
C THR A 251 7.29 8.58 -11.15
N ASP A 252 6.09 8.46 -10.54
CA ASP A 252 4.82 8.22 -11.23
C ASP A 252 3.67 9.02 -10.59
N HIS A 253 4.03 10.05 -9.81
CA HIS A 253 3.13 10.84 -8.96
C HIS A 253 2.94 12.25 -9.51
N PRO A 254 2.05 12.49 -10.49
CA PRO A 254 1.84 13.84 -11.03
C PRO A 254 0.85 14.67 -10.21
N ARG A 255 0.90 15.98 -10.51
CA ARG A 255 -0.19 16.92 -10.34
C ARG A 255 -1.06 16.90 -11.61
N VAL A 256 -2.37 16.77 -11.45
CA VAL A 256 -3.34 16.65 -12.55
C VAL A 256 -4.43 17.69 -12.37
N SER A 257 -4.66 18.51 -13.38
CA SER A 257 -5.76 19.47 -13.41
C SER A 257 -6.97 18.96 -14.20
N PHE A 258 -8.13 19.44 -13.80
CA PHE A 258 -9.43 19.15 -14.40
C PHE A 258 -10.12 20.48 -14.69
N THR A 259 -10.09 20.90 -15.96
CA THR A 259 -10.67 22.17 -16.42
C THR A 259 -11.92 21.85 -17.25
N ASP A 260 -13.09 22.06 -16.65
CA ASP A 260 -14.39 21.82 -17.30
C ASP A 260 -14.51 20.40 -17.92
N VAL A 261 -14.06 19.40 -17.17
CA VAL A 261 -14.12 18.01 -17.64
C VAL A 261 -15.54 17.49 -17.52
N TRP A 262 -16.22 17.32 -18.67
CA TRP A 262 -17.54 16.72 -18.70
C TRP A 262 -17.44 15.21 -18.81
N ILE A 263 -18.27 14.50 -18.00
CA ILE A 263 -18.41 13.04 -18.04
C ILE A 263 -19.89 12.64 -17.94
N PRO A 264 -20.29 11.47 -18.51
CA PRO A 264 -21.65 10.96 -18.42
C PRO A 264 -22.11 10.77 -16.96
N LYS A 265 -23.43 10.83 -16.73
CA LYS A 265 -24.05 10.79 -15.38
C LYS A 265 -23.64 9.60 -14.53
N ASP A 266 -23.36 8.44 -15.15
CA ASP A 266 -23.07 7.17 -14.48
C ASP A 266 -21.56 6.87 -14.34
N SER A 267 -20.68 7.83 -14.67
CA SER A 267 -19.22 7.70 -14.62
C SER A 267 -18.68 7.80 -13.20
N TYR A 268 -19.15 6.98 -12.26
CA TYR A 268 -18.67 6.91 -10.88
C TYR A 268 -18.74 5.47 -10.36
N TRP A 269 -18.02 5.19 -9.27
CA TRP A 269 -18.13 3.94 -8.52
C TRP A 269 -18.76 4.19 -7.14
N GLY A 270 -19.50 3.19 -6.67
CA GLY A 270 -20.22 3.27 -5.40
C GLY A 270 -21.47 4.12 -5.51
N GLN A 271 -21.70 4.98 -4.53
CA GLN A 271 -22.87 5.84 -4.42
C GLN A 271 -22.49 7.32 -4.47
N ILE A 272 -23.34 8.15 -5.07
CA ILE A 272 -23.20 9.61 -5.04
C ILE A 272 -23.18 10.07 -3.58
N ASP A 273 -22.32 11.05 -3.27
CA ASP A 273 -22.10 11.63 -1.93
C ASP A 273 -21.50 10.68 -0.90
N ARG A 274 -21.07 9.45 -1.29
CA ARG A 274 -20.52 8.42 -0.39
C ARG A 274 -19.13 7.91 -0.81
N GLY A 275 -18.46 8.58 -1.73
CA GLY A 275 -17.19 8.16 -2.29
C GLY A 275 -16.04 8.09 -1.27
N LEU A 276 -16.06 8.90 -0.20
CA LEU A 276 -15.00 8.88 0.80
C LEU A 276 -14.90 7.54 1.53
N GLY A 277 -16.02 6.82 1.73
CA GLY A 277 -16.02 5.48 2.32
C GLY A 277 -15.26 4.46 1.47
N LEU A 278 -15.38 4.56 0.14
CA LEU A 278 -14.62 3.76 -0.82
C LEU A 278 -13.11 4.03 -0.68
N GLY A 279 -12.70 5.30 -0.56
CA GLY A 279 -11.31 5.66 -0.31
C GLY A 279 -10.77 5.14 1.02
N GLN A 280 -11.58 5.09 2.08
CA GLN A 280 -11.18 4.58 3.40
C GLN A 280 -10.95 3.06 3.41
N SER A 281 -11.74 2.27 2.65
CA SER A 281 -11.52 0.84 2.48
C SER A 281 -10.13 0.57 1.89
N PHE A 282 -9.78 1.27 0.83
CA PHE A 282 -8.44 1.23 0.23
C PHE A 282 -7.33 1.55 1.26
N VAL A 283 -7.50 2.62 2.05
CA VAL A 283 -6.51 3.06 3.03
C VAL A 283 -6.26 2.01 4.10
N HIS A 284 -7.29 1.34 4.64
CA HIS A 284 -7.12 0.30 5.67
C HIS A 284 -6.30 -0.89 5.15
N GLN A 285 -6.63 -1.39 3.95
CA GLN A 285 -5.89 -2.50 3.34
C GLN A 285 -4.44 -2.12 3.06
N ASN A 286 -4.20 -0.93 2.52
CA ASN A 286 -2.86 -0.44 2.25
C ASN A 286 -2.03 -0.27 3.52
N ARG A 287 -2.60 0.22 4.61
CA ARG A 287 -1.90 0.38 5.89
C ARG A 287 -1.37 -0.95 6.43
N ILE A 288 -2.16 -2.02 6.40
CA ILE A 288 -1.69 -3.35 6.82
C ILE A 288 -0.62 -3.90 5.89
N ARG A 289 -0.79 -3.75 4.58
CA ARG A 289 0.19 -4.16 3.58
C ARG A 289 1.52 -3.42 3.76
N GLN A 290 1.50 -2.11 3.92
CA GLN A 290 2.69 -1.29 4.16
C GLN A 290 3.36 -1.66 5.48
N ALA A 291 2.58 -1.86 6.55
CA ALA A 291 3.11 -2.28 7.85
C ALA A 291 3.85 -3.61 7.76
N ALA A 292 3.27 -4.60 7.08
CA ALA A 292 3.89 -5.91 6.89
C ALA A 292 5.17 -5.84 6.04
N SER A 293 5.16 -5.06 4.96
CA SER A 293 6.33 -4.83 4.12
C SER A 293 7.44 -4.11 4.90
N SER A 294 7.08 -3.10 5.70
CA SER A 294 8.03 -2.36 6.55
C SER A 294 8.63 -3.26 7.64
N LEU A 295 7.82 -4.13 8.25
CA LEU A 295 8.30 -5.11 9.22
C LEU A 295 9.32 -6.08 8.61
N GLY A 296 9.00 -6.66 7.44
CA GLY A 296 9.92 -7.57 6.74
C GLY A 296 11.24 -6.88 6.35
N ALA A 297 11.17 -5.64 5.85
CA ALA A 297 12.36 -4.86 5.52
C ALA A 297 13.18 -4.47 6.76
N ALA A 298 12.54 -4.20 7.91
CA ALA A 298 13.23 -3.97 9.17
C ALA A 298 13.97 -5.23 9.64
N GLN A 299 13.30 -6.39 9.58
CA GLN A 299 13.92 -7.69 9.89
C GLN A 299 15.14 -7.96 9.00
N PHE A 300 15.03 -7.73 7.68
CA PHE A 300 16.17 -7.83 6.76
C PHE A 300 17.36 -6.94 7.20
N CYS A 301 17.09 -5.70 7.58
CA CYS A 301 18.14 -4.80 8.04
C CYS A 301 18.82 -5.29 9.34
N VAL A 302 18.04 -5.86 10.26
CA VAL A 302 18.57 -6.46 11.50
C VAL A 302 19.44 -7.68 11.18
N ASP A 303 18.93 -8.60 10.36
CA ASP A 303 19.63 -9.86 10.02
C ASP A 303 20.95 -9.60 9.29
N GLU A 304 20.96 -8.70 8.29
CA GLU A 304 22.20 -8.30 7.59
C GLU A 304 23.18 -7.59 8.53
N SER A 305 22.71 -6.80 9.49
CA SER A 305 23.56 -6.14 10.49
C SER A 305 24.19 -7.15 11.43
N VAL A 306 23.43 -8.14 11.90
CA VAL A 306 23.96 -9.23 12.75
C VAL A 306 25.00 -10.05 12.00
N LYS A 307 24.71 -10.42 10.75
CA LYS A 307 25.64 -11.16 9.88
C LYS A 307 26.95 -10.39 9.70
N TYR A 308 26.87 -9.12 9.30
CA TYR A 308 28.05 -8.28 9.11
C TYR A 308 28.84 -8.09 10.41
N ALA A 309 28.17 -7.87 11.55
CA ALA A 309 28.82 -7.69 12.84
C ALA A 309 29.59 -8.93 13.31
N ARG A 310 29.15 -10.14 12.93
CA ARG A 310 29.86 -11.40 13.22
C ARG A 310 31.10 -11.60 12.35
N GLU A 311 31.07 -11.12 11.11
CA GLU A 311 32.18 -11.30 10.15
C GLU A 311 33.28 -10.21 10.29
N ARG A 312 32.87 -8.96 10.58
CA ARG A 312 33.76 -7.79 10.66
C ARG A 312 34.55 -7.78 11.97
N LYS A 313 35.87 -7.75 11.89
CA LYS A 313 36.79 -7.82 13.05
C LYS A 313 37.71 -6.60 13.14
N PRO A 314 37.23 -5.38 13.42
CA PRO A 314 38.11 -4.24 13.71
C PRO A 314 38.85 -4.48 15.02
N PHE A 315 40.08 -4.03 15.06
CA PHE A 315 40.96 -4.24 16.23
C PHE A 315 41.09 -5.72 16.65
N GLY A 316 40.91 -6.67 15.70
CA GLY A 316 41.08 -8.10 15.91
C GLY A 316 39.92 -8.83 16.59
N LYS A 317 38.85 -8.12 16.97
CA LYS A 317 37.67 -8.72 17.61
C LYS A 317 36.41 -8.50 16.75
N ALA A 318 35.48 -9.46 16.78
CA ALA A 318 34.21 -9.30 16.03
C ALA A 318 33.42 -8.09 16.55
N LEU A 319 32.82 -7.32 15.63
CA LEU A 319 31.94 -6.22 16.02
C LEU A 319 30.79 -6.71 16.93
N SER A 320 30.31 -7.94 16.72
CA SER A 320 29.27 -8.57 17.51
C SER A 320 29.64 -8.77 18.99
N GLU A 321 30.89 -8.63 19.39
CA GLU A 321 31.32 -8.67 20.81
C GLU A 321 31.08 -7.34 21.53
N ASN A 322 30.77 -6.27 20.80
CA ASN A 322 30.56 -4.93 21.36
C ASN A 322 29.10 -4.70 21.72
N GLN A 323 28.78 -4.42 22.97
CA GLN A 323 27.45 -4.13 23.45
C GLN A 323 26.79 -2.92 22.77
N ALA A 324 27.58 -1.91 22.38
CA ALA A 324 27.06 -0.75 21.63
C ALA A 324 26.51 -1.13 20.23
N ILE A 325 26.93 -2.29 19.70
CA ILE A 325 26.39 -2.87 18.47
C ILE A 325 25.21 -3.80 18.78
N GLN A 326 25.33 -4.63 19.82
CA GLN A 326 24.32 -5.61 20.18
C GLN A 326 23.01 -4.95 20.63
N TRP A 327 23.05 -4.01 21.57
CA TRP A 327 21.85 -3.47 22.21
C TRP A 327 20.86 -2.81 21.25
N PRO A 328 21.26 -1.93 20.33
CA PRO A 328 20.33 -1.38 19.36
C PRO A 328 19.69 -2.44 18.46
N LEU A 329 20.42 -3.49 18.10
CA LEU A 329 19.88 -4.58 17.28
C LEU A 329 18.90 -5.45 18.07
N VAL A 330 19.13 -5.67 19.37
CA VAL A 330 18.20 -6.37 20.27
C VAL A 330 16.89 -5.59 20.41
N GLU A 331 16.96 -4.26 20.59
CA GLU A 331 15.76 -3.42 20.68
C GLU A 331 14.96 -3.45 19.37
N LEU A 332 15.62 -3.37 18.22
CA LEU A 332 14.96 -3.48 16.91
C LEU A 332 14.32 -4.86 16.71
N GLN A 333 15.02 -5.95 17.07
CA GLN A 333 14.47 -7.30 17.01
C GLN A 333 13.24 -7.45 17.91
N THR A 334 13.30 -6.93 19.13
CA THR A 334 12.17 -6.97 20.07
C THR A 334 10.96 -6.24 19.50
N GLN A 335 11.16 -5.09 18.88
CA GLN A 335 10.08 -4.35 18.22
C GLN A 335 9.53 -5.11 17.00
N CYS A 336 10.38 -5.80 16.23
CA CYS A 336 9.92 -6.67 15.14
C CYS A 336 8.96 -7.75 15.66
N GLU A 337 9.30 -8.44 16.78
CA GLU A 337 8.44 -9.46 17.37
C GLU A 337 7.10 -8.89 17.85
N MET A 338 7.12 -7.77 18.59
CA MET A 338 5.89 -7.12 19.04
C MET A 338 4.99 -6.70 17.88
N LEU A 339 5.56 -6.11 16.84
CA LEU A 339 4.80 -5.64 15.68
C LEU A 339 4.26 -6.79 14.82
N ARG A 340 5.01 -7.86 14.68
CA ARG A 340 4.56 -9.08 13.99
C ARG A 340 3.26 -9.59 14.57
N LEU A 341 3.21 -9.71 15.89
CA LEU A 341 2.01 -10.15 16.60
C LEU A 341 0.85 -9.16 16.43
N LEU A 342 1.11 -7.85 16.55
CA LEU A 342 0.08 -6.82 16.38
C LEU A 342 -0.49 -6.82 14.96
N ILE A 343 0.36 -6.89 13.93
CA ILE A 343 -0.05 -6.89 12.52
C ILE A 343 -0.88 -8.14 12.20
N ARG A 344 -0.38 -9.33 12.58
CA ARG A 344 -1.08 -10.60 12.33
C ARG A 344 -2.43 -10.65 13.03
N LYS A 345 -2.49 -10.27 14.30
CA LYS A 345 -3.76 -10.16 15.05
C LYS A 345 -4.73 -9.20 14.39
N THR A 346 -4.26 -8.01 13.99
CA THR A 346 -5.12 -6.99 13.38
C THR A 346 -5.65 -7.46 12.03
N ALA A 347 -4.79 -8.03 11.18
CA ALA A 347 -5.17 -8.59 9.88
C ALA A 347 -6.18 -9.75 10.05
N TRP A 348 -5.95 -10.65 11.00
CA TRP A 348 -6.87 -11.74 11.34
C TRP A 348 -8.25 -11.21 11.82
N GLN A 349 -8.28 -10.11 12.56
CA GLN A 349 -9.54 -9.46 12.95
C GLN A 349 -10.24 -8.83 11.73
N MET A 350 -9.50 -8.17 10.84
CA MET A 350 -10.06 -7.59 9.61
C MET A 350 -10.73 -8.64 8.72
N ASP A 351 -10.17 -9.85 8.64
CA ASP A 351 -10.76 -10.98 7.87
C ASP A 351 -12.14 -11.44 8.38
N ARG A 352 -12.54 -11.02 9.58
CA ARG A 352 -13.78 -11.42 10.25
C ARG A 352 -14.80 -10.27 10.41
N MET A 353 -14.50 -9.13 9.81
CA MET A 353 -15.30 -7.91 9.96
C MET A 353 -15.60 -7.29 8.61
N GLU A 354 -16.80 -6.75 8.48
CA GLU A 354 -17.14 -5.87 7.38
C GLU A 354 -16.39 -4.54 7.49
N HIS A 355 -16.15 -3.86 6.36
CA HIS A 355 -15.41 -2.60 6.31
C HIS A 355 -15.91 -1.56 7.33
N LYS A 356 -17.24 -1.37 7.43
CA LYS A 356 -17.85 -0.43 8.39
C LYS A 356 -17.58 -0.82 9.85
N GLU A 357 -17.45 -2.10 10.12
CA GLU A 357 -17.12 -2.60 11.46
C GLU A 357 -15.65 -2.36 11.78
N ILE A 358 -14.73 -2.61 10.84
CA ILE A 358 -13.32 -2.26 10.96
C ILE A 358 -13.16 -0.79 11.31
N GLU A 359 -13.81 0.12 10.56
CA GLU A 359 -13.77 1.56 10.82
C GLU A 359 -14.27 1.92 12.23
N ARG A 360 -15.31 1.26 12.72
CA ARG A 360 -15.89 1.57 14.02
C ARG A 360 -15.14 0.97 15.21
N THR A 361 -14.43 -0.15 15.03
CA THR A 361 -13.97 -0.97 16.16
C THR A 361 -12.46 -1.08 16.27
N ILE A 362 -11.73 -1.25 15.15
CA ILE A 362 -10.29 -1.55 15.13
C ILE A 362 -9.44 -0.64 14.23
N SER A 363 -9.99 0.42 13.68
CA SER A 363 -9.24 1.35 12.81
C SER A 363 -8.05 2.01 13.53
N ASP A 364 -8.11 2.15 14.85
CA ASP A 364 -6.96 2.53 15.68
C ASP A 364 -5.84 1.48 15.66
N LYS A 365 -6.16 0.18 15.67
CA LYS A 365 -5.17 -0.91 15.60
C LYS A 365 -4.49 -0.94 14.23
N VAL A 366 -5.27 -0.76 13.16
CA VAL A 366 -4.73 -0.61 11.79
C VAL A 366 -3.74 0.56 11.73
N SER A 367 -4.09 1.70 12.35
CA SER A 367 -3.21 2.86 12.43
C SER A 367 -1.95 2.58 13.26
N MET A 368 -2.07 1.91 14.42
CA MET A 368 -0.92 1.50 15.24
C MET A 368 0.07 0.63 14.44
N CYS A 369 -0.43 -0.37 13.72
CA CYS A 369 0.40 -1.23 12.87
C CYS A 369 1.22 -0.40 11.86
N ASN A 370 0.54 0.50 11.14
CA ASN A 370 1.17 1.21 10.04
C ASN A 370 2.21 2.23 10.52
N TYR A 371 1.83 3.20 11.38
CA TYR A 371 2.78 4.23 11.74
C TYR A 371 3.99 3.69 12.51
N TRP A 372 3.78 2.67 13.36
CA TRP A 372 4.87 2.11 14.14
C TRP A 372 5.84 1.28 13.29
N ALA A 373 5.33 0.43 12.39
CA ALA A 373 6.17 -0.34 11.48
C ALA A 373 7.00 0.56 10.55
N ASN A 374 6.43 1.68 10.09
CA ASN A 374 7.13 2.62 9.23
C ASN A 374 8.20 3.43 9.97
N ARG A 375 8.03 3.68 11.27
CA ARG A 375 9.11 4.21 12.13
C ARG A 375 10.22 3.19 12.30
N LEU A 376 9.85 1.96 12.66
CA LEU A 376 10.79 0.87 12.90
C LEU A 376 11.71 0.61 11.69
N VAL A 377 11.18 0.52 10.49
CA VAL A 377 12.00 0.24 9.30
C VAL A 377 12.96 1.39 8.99
N CYS A 378 12.56 2.65 9.21
CA CYS A 378 13.46 3.79 9.03
C CYS A 378 14.62 3.73 10.04
N GLU A 379 14.34 3.39 11.30
CA GLU A 379 15.35 3.22 12.34
C GLU A 379 16.26 2.01 12.06
N ALA A 380 15.69 0.87 11.64
CA ALA A 380 16.44 -0.32 11.30
C ALA A 380 17.37 -0.11 10.09
N ALA A 381 16.92 0.61 9.07
CA ALA A 381 17.75 0.93 7.91
C ALA A 381 18.89 1.90 8.26
N ASP A 382 18.61 2.93 9.06
CA ASP A 382 19.64 3.84 9.59
C ASP A 382 20.67 3.08 10.43
N ARG A 383 20.23 2.21 11.34
CA ARG A 383 21.11 1.38 12.15
C ARG A 383 21.95 0.41 11.30
N ALA A 384 21.36 -0.17 10.25
CA ALA A 384 22.10 -1.03 9.33
C ALA A 384 23.19 -0.25 8.57
N MET A 385 22.92 0.96 8.11
CA MET A 385 23.94 1.84 7.53
C MET A 385 25.07 2.09 8.53
N GLN A 386 24.74 2.41 9.78
CA GLN A 386 25.73 2.69 10.83
C GLN A 386 26.61 1.48 11.15
N VAL A 387 26.04 0.28 11.30
CA VAL A 387 26.77 -0.96 11.59
C VAL A 387 27.72 -1.33 10.45
N HIS A 388 27.32 -1.12 9.20
CA HIS A 388 28.16 -1.41 8.04
C HIS A 388 29.22 -0.32 7.76
N GLY A 389 29.20 0.82 8.45
CA GLY A 389 30.14 1.91 8.29
C GLY A 389 30.14 2.48 6.86
N GLY A 390 31.31 2.76 6.30
CA GLY A 390 31.41 3.31 4.94
C GLY A 390 30.73 2.48 3.86
N MET A 391 30.70 1.15 4.00
CA MET A 391 29.94 0.28 3.08
C MET A 391 28.44 0.47 3.23
N GLY A 392 27.94 0.70 4.44
CA GLY A 392 26.51 0.99 4.69
C GLY A 392 26.07 2.33 4.10
N TYR A 393 26.93 3.33 4.10
CA TYR A 393 26.69 4.63 3.48
C TYR A 393 26.77 4.59 1.95
N SER A 394 27.44 3.59 1.41
CA SER A 394 27.60 3.44 -0.04
C SER A 394 26.40 2.74 -0.69
N ARG A 395 26.18 3.01 -1.98
CA ARG A 395 25.17 2.33 -2.79
C ARG A 395 25.52 0.87 -3.17
N HIS A 396 26.56 0.29 -2.56
CA HIS A 396 26.85 -1.15 -2.62
C HIS A 396 25.98 -1.97 -1.66
N LYS A 397 25.29 -1.31 -0.72
CA LYS A 397 24.33 -1.90 0.19
C LYS A 397 22.95 -1.28 -0.04
N PRO A 398 21.84 -2.01 0.22
CA PRO A 398 20.51 -1.54 -0.12
C PRO A 398 19.86 -0.62 0.93
N PHE A 399 20.53 -0.33 2.04
CA PHE A 399 19.90 0.27 3.22
C PHE A 399 19.39 1.69 2.98
N GLU A 400 20.11 2.52 2.22
CA GLU A 400 19.66 3.87 1.89
C GLU A 400 18.41 3.82 0.99
N HIS A 401 18.34 2.83 0.08
CA HIS A 401 17.18 2.62 -0.77
C HIS A 401 15.96 2.15 0.03
N ILE A 402 16.17 1.22 0.97
CA ILE A 402 15.13 0.77 1.92
C ILE A 402 14.62 1.97 2.74
N TYR A 403 15.53 2.79 3.27
CA TYR A 403 15.17 4.01 4.00
C TYR A 403 14.33 4.96 3.14
N ARG A 404 14.80 5.33 1.95
CA ARG A 404 14.11 6.24 1.04
C ARG A 404 12.70 5.75 0.70
N HIS A 405 12.59 4.47 0.39
CA HIS A 405 11.30 3.86 0.05
C HIS A 405 10.32 3.93 1.23
N HIS A 406 10.69 3.41 2.37
CA HIS A 406 9.79 3.29 3.51
C HIS A 406 9.55 4.63 4.23
N ARG A 407 10.45 5.62 4.07
CA ARG A 407 10.28 6.96 4.65
C ARG A 407 8.99 7.63 4.18
N ARG A 408 8.58 7.39 2.95
CA ARG A 408 7.33 7.91 2.41
C ARG A 408 6.10 7.37 3.15
N TYR A 409 6.13 6.13 3.63
CA TYR A 409 5.00 5.50 4.33
C TYR A 409 4.64 6.15 5.68
N ARG A 410 5.54 6.97 6.22
CA ARG A 410 5.23 7.84 7.36
C ARG A 410 4.38 9.06 6.96
N ILE A 411 4.16 9.26 5.65
CA ILE A 411 3.43 10.40 5.07
C ILE A 411 2.18 9.91 4.33
N THR A 412 2.31 8.87 3.51
CA THR A 412 1.23 8.36 2.66
C THR A 412 0.18 7.60 3.49
N GLU A 413 -1.01 7.43 2.92
CA GLU A 413 -2.18 6.78 3.56
C GLU A 413 -2.60 7.45 4.88
N GLY A 414 -2.40 8.77 4.95
CA GLY A 414 -2.50 9.59 6.16
C GLY A 414 -1.20 9.59 6.95
N SER A 415 -0.66 10.80 7.20
CA SER A 415 0.60 10.95 7.92
C SER A 415 0.56 10.26 9.29
N GLU A 416 1.74 9.98 9.86
CA GLU A 416 1.80 9.34 11.17
C GLU A 416 1.07 10.16 12.26
N GLU A 417 1.02 11.49 12.14
CA GLU A 417 0.29 12.37 13.04
C GLU A 417 -1.23 12.16 12.96
N ILE A 418 -1.75 11.99 11.72
CA ILE A 418 -3.17 11.67 11.49
C ILE A 418 -3.51 10.28 12.02
N GLN A 419 -2.61 9.32 11.87
CA GLN A 419 -2.79 7.97 12.41
C GLN A 419 -2.75 7.97 13.94
N ILE A 420 -1.82 8.68 14.56
CA ILE A 420 -1.74 8.87 16.01
C ILE A 420 -2.99 9.60 16.52
N ARG A 421 -3.48 10.63 15.81
CA ARG A 421 -4.75 11.31 16.13
C ARG A 421 -5.93 10.33 16.14
N LYS A 422 -5.99 9.40 15.17
CA LYS A 422 -7.01 8.34 15.15
C LYS A 422 -6.91 7.46 16.40
N VAL A 423 -5.70 7.01 16.74
CA VAL A 423 -5.46 6.22 17.95
C VAL A 423 -5.89 6.98 19.22
N ALA A 424 -5.52 8.24 19.32
CA ALA A 424 -5.93 9.10 20.45
C ALA A 424 -7.46 9.22 20.54
N ALA A 425 -8.15 9.42 19.40
CA ALA A 425 -9.62 9.52 19.40
C ALA A 425 -10.30 8.25 19.94
N TYR A 426 -9.75 7.06 19.65
CA TYR A 426 -10.26 5.81 20.22
C TYR A 426 -9.89 5.63 21.69
N LEU A 427 -8.65 5.98 22.07
CA LEU A 427 -8.15 5.84 23.43
C LEU A 427 -8.96 6.71 24.40
N PHE A 428 -9.24 7.97 24.01
CA PHE A 428 -9.97 8.94 24.82
C PHE A 428 -11.50 8.90 24.61
N GLY A 429 -12.03 7.95 23.83
CA GLY A 429 -13.46 7.77 23.62
C GLY A 429 -14.15 8.83 22.76
N TYR A 430 -13.41 9.62 21.99
CA TYR A 430 -13.99 10.54 20.99
C TYR A 430 -14.51 9.79 19.75
N ALA A 431 -13.97 8.61 19.51
CA ALA A 431 -14.39 7.70 18.46
C ALA A 431 -14.30 6.24 18.94
N GLY A 432 -14.77 5.30 18.12
CA GLY A 432 -14.65 3.87 18.39
C GLY A 432 -15.57 3.34 19.49
N PRO A 433 -15.32 2.12 19.99
CA PRO A 433 -16.22 1.43 20.92
C PRO A 433 -16.44 2.13 22.25
N LYS A 434 -15.44 2.89 22.72
CA LYS A 434 -15.51 3.60 24.00
C LYS A 434 -16.38 4.86 23.96
N ARG A 435 -16.78 5.33 22.76
CA ARG A 435 -17.54 6.60 22.64
C ARG A 435 -18.84 6.61 23.42
N ALA A 436 -19.54 5.50 23.50
CA ALA A 436 -20.77 5.39 24.29
C ALA A 436 -20.49 5.54 25.80
N GLN A 437 -19.42 4.91 26.30
CA GLN A 437 -19.05 4.93 27.72
C GLN A 437 -18.72 6.33 28.26
N PHE A 438 -18.16 7.21 27.38
CA PHE A 438 -17.79 8.59 27.79
C PHE A 438 -18.90 9.62 27.54
N LYS A 439 -19.90 9.33 26.71
CA LYS A 439 -21.06 10.22 26.51
C LYS A 439 -21.92 10.34 27.78
N ASP A 440 -22.06 9.25 28.52
CA ASP A 440 -22.86 9.21 29.75
C ASP A 440 -22.18 9.93 30.92
N GLN A 441 -20.84 10.14 30.83
CA GLN A 441 -20.08 10.87 31.87
C GLN A 441 -20.02 12.39 31.64
N ALA A 442 -20.24 12.86 30.42
CA ALA A 442 -20.22 14.29 30.07
C ALA A 442 -21.59 15.00 30.31
N GLY A 443 -22.60 14.26 30.73
CA GLY A 443 -23.95 14.76 31.04
C GLY A 443 -24.30 14.74 32.52
N ALA A 444 -23.31 14.51 33.42
CA ALA A 444 -23.49 14.55 34.85
C ALA A 444 -22.88 15.82 35.47
#